data_90b13ee35f6faad4638efac8fdfe276f
#
_entry.id   90b13ee35f6faad4638efac8fdfe276f
#
_cell.length_a   1.000
_cell.length_b   1.000
_cell.length_c   1.000
_cell.angle_alpha   90.00
_cell.angle_beta   90.00
_cell.angle_gamma   90.00
#
_symmetry.space_group_name_H-M   'P 1'
#
loop_
_entity.id
_entity.type
_entity.pdbx_description
1 polymer ?
#
loop_
_entity_poly.entity_id
_entity_poly.type
_entity_poly.pdbx_seq_one_letter_code
_entity_poly.pdbx_strand_id
1 'polypeptide(L)'
;MLIPILFIYNPKEDELQHFSAADKDPLFHSDFLLNVFIDRSGCIWICTGDGVYCCRELKDLYTEHVKIEPNTNREWSNYVRHISNIGNDKLAVSTRANITYIYDARTQQRTLERQTDACVYDYAIDPQGKKWISTKGDGIWIDNVRYSKYEKDHYAPGVSFYKTIFDKQGRAWIATWGEGLLITPQKTGQQPRKFEQFLNADGKEAQIHDLLQDRKGRLWVCSNNGIIMVNTAERKITAQKFLRFNDENGKLPVSEINSGIEAHDGKLWFAATGGVLKCSYDEKTGELEYELFDTSKGLTDNNTRSLEEDNYGNIWIGTEEGISRLNAKTNDIRSFQIGRTIFSNNFTENCATRLKDGRLVFGVADGMIFIQPSRIISMPPARMRAVITDLAINGISIYEAENEQFLTKALNYTREISLPHDKNSLNIHFSNFDYPHIQNAMYQYYLEGIDNTWRPMTSINHAEFSDLNPGSYTLHIRTRIGSNQWSEETLLHITICQPWYNTVWAWCCLLYTSDAADDMQCVD
;
A
#
# COMPACT_ATOMS: atom_id res chain seq x y z
N MET A 1 -14.73 17.57 40.67
CA MET A 1 -15.11 16.62 39.63
C MET A 1 -13.81 16.00 39.12
N LEU A 2 -13.53 14.76 39.47
CA LEU A 2 -12.32 14.07 39.02
C LEU A 2 -12.56 13.73 37.54
N ILE A 3 -11.82 14.36 36.64
CA ILE A 3 -11.83 14.00 35.22
C ILE A 3 -10.99 12.74 35.12
N PRO A 4 -11.53 11.59 34.77
CA PRO A 4 -10.73 10.39 34.55
C PRO A 4 -9.88 10.59 33.31
N ILE A 5 -8.57 10.47 33.48
CA ILE A 5 -7.55 10.64 32.46
C ILE A 5 -6.86 9.28 32.30
N LEU A 6 -6.64 8.85 31.07
CA LEU A 6 -5.82 7.67 30.80
C LEU A 6 -4.34 8.05 30.88
N PHE A 7 -3.59 7.32 31.69
CA PHE A 7 -2.14 7.47 31.77
C PHE A 7 -1.45 6.23 31.22
N ILE A 8 -0.45 6.42 30.36
CA ILE A 8 0.46 5.38 29.89
C ILE A 8 1.87 5.73 30.36
N TYR A 9 2.46 4.84 31.16
CA TYR A 9 3.83 4.99 31.65
C TYR A 9 4.79 4.14 30.83
N ASN A 10 5.84 4.77 30.28
CA ASN A 10 6.93 4.10 29.60
C ASN A 10 8.13 3.95 30.54
N PRO A 11 8.38 2.73 31.11
CA PRO A 11 9.44 2.52 32.09
C PRO A 11 10.86 2.62 31.49
N LYS A 12 11.03 2.59 30.18
CA LYS A 12 12.35 2.69 29.53
C LYS A 12 12.81 4.12 29.38
N GLU A 13 11.87 5.04 29.20
CA GLU A 13 12.11 6.47 28.98
C GLU A 13 11.75 7.31 30.22
N ASP A 14 11.22 6.64 31.27
CA ASP A 14 10.69 7.27 32.51
C ASP A 14 9.68 8.38 32.19
N GLU A 15 8.84 8.15 31.17
CA GLU A 15 7.88 9.12 30.65
C GLU A 15 6.46 8.69 30.95
N LEU A 16 5.66 9.63 31.48
CA LEU A 16 4.23 9.48 31.72
C LEU A 16 3.45 10.30 30.70
N GLN A 17 2.74 9.64 29.81
CA GLN A 17 1.83 10.27 28.84
C GLN A 17 0.40 10.24 29.39
N HIS A 18 -0.35 11.31 29.20
CA HIS A 18 -1.76 11.39 29.56
C HIS A 18 -2.62 11.64 28.33
N PHE A 19 -3.84 11.13 28.36
CA PHE A 19 -4.82 11.26 27.28
C PHE A 19 -6.18 11.62 27.87
N SER A 20 -6.83 12.62 27.30
CA SER A 20 -8.12 13.15 27.72
C SER A 20 -8.99 13.45 26.49
N ALA A 21 -10.31 13.38 26.64
CA ALA A 21 -11.25 13.82 25.61
C ALA A 21 -11.16 15.33 25.33
N ALA A 22 -10.56 16.09 26.23
CA ALA A 22 -10.34 17.53 26.08
C ALA A 22 -9.06 17.87 25.28
N ASP A 23 -8.26 16.88 24.90
CA ASP A 23 -7.05 17.09 24.09
C ASP A 23 -7.42 17.62 22.70
N LYS A 24 -6.49 18.34 22.06
CA LYS A 24 -6.69 18.93 20.72
C LYS A 24 -6.93 17.86 19.65
N ASP A 25 -6.43 16.65 19.87
CA ASP A 25 -6.59 15.47 18.99
C ASP A 25 -6.84 14.23 19.89
N PRO A 26 -8.07 14.08 20.44
CA PRO A 26 -8.32 13.11 21.46
C PRO A 26 -8.35 11.69 20.89
N LEU A 27 -7.77 10.72 21.63
CA LEU A 27 -7.87 9.30 21.30
C LEU A 27 -9.29 8.75 21.53
N PHE A 28 -10.09 9.38 22.39
CA PHE A 28 -11.46 9.02 22.72
C PHE A 28 -12.25 10.28 23.05
N HIS A 29 -13.58 10.21 22.91
CA HIS A 29 -14.46 11.37 23.04
C HIS A 29 -15.15 11.50 24.41
N SER A 30 -14.98 10.51 25.28
CA SER A 30 -15.55 10.52 26.62
C SER A 30 -14.47 10.36 27.68
N ASP A 31 -14.47 11.25 28.66
CA ASP A 31 -13.59 11.15 29.84
C ASP A 31 -14.09 10.12 30.89
N PHE A 32 -15.24 9.49 30.65
CA PHE A 32 -15.77 8.46 31.54
C PHE A 32 -15.21 7.10 31.18
N LEU A 33 -14.02 6.78 31.71
CA LEU A 33 -13.33 5.51 31.50
C LEU A 33 -13.86 4.45 32.46
N LEU A 34 -14.25 3.31 31.92
CA LEU A 34 -14.81 2.18 32.67
C LEU A 34 -13.77 1.08 32.88
N ASN A 35 -13.02 0.72 31.85
CA ASN A 35 -12.04 -0.35 31.89
C ASN A 35 -11.00 -0.21 30.79
N VAL A 36 -9.82 -0.81 31.00
CA VAL A 36 -8.75 -0.92 30.00
C VAL A 36 -8.26 -2.36 29.97
N PHE A 37 -8.13 -2.91 28.77
CA PHE A 37 -7.70 -4.30 28.56
C PHE A 37 -6.68 -4.33 27.43
N ILE A 38 -5.63 -5.14 27.56
CA ILE A 38 -4.65 -5.40 26.50
C ILE A 38 -4.85 -6.83 26.02
N ASP A 39 -5.13 -6.97 24.73
CA ASP A 39 -5.32 -8.28 24.14
C ASP A 39 -3.98 -8.97 23.78
N ARG A 40 -4.06 -10.22 23.28
CA ARG A 40 -2.88 -11.01 22.90
C ARG A 40 -2.13 -10.45 21.68
N SER A 41 -2.77 -9.59 20.88
CA SER A 41 -2.16 -8.90 19.74
C SER A 41 -1.44 -7.62 20.15
N GLY A 42 -1.57 -7.21 21.43
CA GLY A 42 -1.02 -5.96 21.96
C GLY A 42 -1.91 -4.74 21.71
N CYS A 43 -3.15 -4.93 21.25
CA CYS A 43 -4.12 -3.85 21.15
C CYS A 43 -4.65 -3.49 22.55
N ILE A 44 -4.73 -2.18 22.81
CA ILE A 44 -5.28 -1.62 24.04
C ILE A 44 -6.76 -1.32 23.77
N TRP A 45 -7.63 -1.99 24.52
CA TRP A 45 -9.06 -1.77 24.47
C TRP A 45 -9.48 -0.88 25.63
N ILE A 46 -10.13 0.24 25.32
CA ILE A 46 -10.55 1.24 26.28
C ILE A 46 -12.07 1.29 26.25
N CYS A 47 -12.71 0.88 27.34
CA CYS A 47 -14.15 0.98 27.52
C CYS A 47 -14.48 2.33 28.14
N THR A 48 -15.35 3.09 27.50
CA THR A 48 -15.77 4.43 27.93
C THR A 48 -17.29 4.51 28.03
N GLY A 49 -17.80 5.63 28.49
CA GLY A 49 -19.24 5.85 28.61
C GLY A 49 -19.97 5.98 27.26
N ASP A 50 -19.25 6.22 26.17
CA ASP A 50 -19.79 6.39 24.81
C ASP A 50 -19.43 5.23 23.87
N GLY A 51 -18.62 4.26 24.32
CA GLY A 51 -18.31 3.09 23.51
C GLY A 51 -16.99 2.40 23.87
N VAL A 52 -16.52 1.56 22.97
CA VAL A 52 -15.27 0.81 23.10
C VAL A 52 -14.29 1.27 22.01
N TYR A 53 -13.12 1.68 22.42
CA TYR A 53 -12.03 2.09 21.54
C TYR A 53 -10.96 1.01 21.49
N CYS A 54 -10.50 0.66 20.30
CA CYS A 54 -9.35 -0.20 20.10
C CYS A 54 -8.17 0.65 19.64
N CYS A 55 -7.14 0.72 20.46
CA CYS A 55 -5.94 1.49 20.21
C CYS A 55 -4.74 0.55 20.13
N ARG A 56 -3.82 0.84 19.23
CA ARG A 56 -2.51 0.19 19.20
C ARG A 56 -1.43 1.25 19.34
N GLU A 57 -0.41 0.94 20.12
CA GLU A 57 0.77 1.77 20.17
C GLU A 57 1.49 1.74 18.82
N LEU A 58 1.53 2.89 18.12
CA LEU A 58 2.18 3.03 16.81
C LEU A 58 3.71 2.92 16.86
N LYS A 59 4.32 2.72 18.04
CA LYS A 59 5.78 2.48 18.18
C LYS A 59 6.30 1.34 17.31
N ASP A 60 5.42 0.44 16.89
CA ASP A 60 5.80 -0.69 16.05
C ASP A 60 6.13 -0.30 14.60
N LEU A 61 5.73 0.87 14.12
CA LEU A 61 5.96 1.26 12.73
C LEU A 61 7.24 2.07 12.54
N TYR A 62 7.90 2.48 13.65
CA TYR A 62 9.12 3.29 13.58
C TYR A 62 9.05 4.38 12.51
N THR A 63 7.93 5.07 12.52
CA THR A 63 7.61 6.15 11.61
C THR A 63 7.37 7.42 12.41
N GLU A 64 7.83 8.52 11.88
CA GLU A 64 7.59 9.84 12.43
C GLU A 64 6.79 10.65 11.41
N HIS A 65 5.63 11.17 11.81
CA HIS A 65 4.81 12.06 11.00
C HIS A 65 5.10 13.50 11.34
N VAL A 66 5.56 14.28 10.38
CA VAL A 66 5.98 15.67 10.56
C VAL A 66 5.11 16.59 9.71
N LYS A 67 4.33 17.45 10.38
CA LYS A 67 3.60 18.55 9.72
C LYS A 67 4.56 19.69 9.39
N ILE A 68 4.48 20.21 8.17
CA ILE A 68 5.33 21.32 7.75
C ILE A 68 4.94 22.61 8.47
N GLU A 69 3.65 22.87 8.60
CA GLU A 69 3.10 24.02 9.33
C GLU A 69 2.06 23.56 10.37
N PRO A 70 2.49 23.09 11.56
CA PRO A 70 1.58 22.47 12.53
C PRO A 70 0.57 23.45 13.15
N ASN A 71 0.86 24.76 13.13
CA ASN A 71 0.07 25.79 13.80
C ASN A 71 -0.76 26.65 12.84
N THR A 72 -1.03 26.20 11.63
CA THR A 72 -1.80 26.97 10.65
C THR A 72 -3.05 26.21 10.20
N ASN A 73 -4.11 26.96 9.97
CA ASN A 73 -5.31 26.48 9.30
C ASN A 73 -5.32 26.83 7.79
N ARG A 74 -4.20 27.31 7.26
CA ARG A 74 -4.08 27.64 5.84
C ARG A 74 -4.22 26.35 5.03
N GLU A 75 -5.15 26.36 4.11
CA GLU A 75 -5.39 25.23 3.20
C GLU A 75 -4.10 24.87 2.44
N TRP A 76 -3.84 23.58 2.29
CA TRP A 76 -2.70 23.01 1.57
C TRP A 76 -1.31 23.25 2.17
N SER A 77 -1.19 23.92 3.34
CA SER A 77 0.12 24.21 3.98
C SER A 77 0.90 22.95 4.35
N ASN A 78 0.20 21.88 4.68
CA ASN A 78 0.80 20.59 5.01
C ASN A 78 0.76 19.58 3.88
N TYR A 79 0.09 19.88 2.76
CA TYR A 79 0.11 18.98 1.61
C TYR A 79 1.47 19.08 0.92
N VAL A 80 2.36 18.12 1.22
CA VAL A 80 3.70 18.07 0.65
C VAL A 80 3.62 17.60 -0.80
N ARG A 81 4.11 18.42 -1.73
CA ARG A 81 4.08 18.10 -3.17
C ARG A 81 5.42 17.59 -3.67
N HIS A 82 6.52 18.02 -3.07
CA HIS A 82 7.85 17.65 -3.50
C HIS A 82 8.83 17.61 -2.34
N ILE A 83 9.73 16.62 -2.37
CA ILE A 83 10.87 16.49 -1.46
C ILE A 83 12.11 16.18 -2.28
N SER A 84 13.17 17.01 -2.12
CA SER A 84 14.51 16.72 -2.63
C SER A 84 15.52 16.65 -1.52
N ASN A 85 16.37 15.64 -1.53
CA ASN A 85 17.54 15.59 -0.65
C ASN A 85 18.65 16.47 -1.22
N ILE A 86 18.92 17.61 -0.58
CA ILE A 86 19.95 18.57 -1.00
C ILE A 86 21.30 18.37 -0.28
N GLY A 87 21.45 17.24 0.41
CA GLY A 87 22.67 16.88 1.14
C GLY A 87 22.69 17.39 2.59
N ASN A 88 23.64 16.85 3.39
CA ASN A 88 23.82 17.20 4.80
C ASN A 88 22.55 17.07 5.66
N ASP A 89 21.74 16.02 5.40
CA ASP A 89 20.45 15.75 6.05
C ASP A 89 19.43 16.90 5.91
N LYS A 90 19.59 17.73 4.88
CA LYS A 90 18.66 18.80 4.53
C LYS A 90 17.78 18.39 3.35
N LEU A 91 16.51 18.72 3.47
CA LEU A 91 15.48 18.47 2.47
C LEU A 91 14.91 19.80 1.97
N ALA A 92 14.81 19.96 0.66
CA ALA A 92 13.95 20.97 0.10
C ALA A 92 12.53 20.40 0.03
N VAL A 93 11.59 21.01 0.73
CA VAL A 93 10.21 20.52 0.88
C VAL A 93 9.26 21.59 0.35
N SER A 94 8.47 21.25 -0.64
CA SER A 94 7.48 22.15 -1.24
C SER A 94 6.07 21.69 -0.94
N THR A 95 5.19 22.65 -0.61
CA THR A 95 3.78 22.37 -0.31
C THR A 95 2.85 22.89 -1.41
N ARG A 96 1.62 22.40 -1.45
CA ARG A 96 0.58 22.94 -2.35
C ARG A 96 0.16 24.39 -2.02
N ALA A 97 0.60 24.93 -0.89
CA ALA A 97 0.44 26.35 -0.57
C ALA A 97 1.47 27.25 -1.28
N ASN A 98 2.19 26.73 -2.29
CA ASN A 98 3.19 27.44 -3.08
C ASN A 98 4.42 27.90 -2.27
N ILE A 99 4.76 27.19 -1.21
CA ILE A 99 5.88 27.52 -0.32
C ILE A 99 6.88 26.37 -0.35
N THR A 100 8.17 26.73 -0.45
CA THR A 100 9.28 25.80 -0.31
C THR A 100 10.07 26.13 0.94
N TYR A 101 10.34 25.12 1.76
CA TYR A 101 11.16 25.17 2.94
C TYR A 101 12.41 24.33 2.77
N ILE A 102 13.50 24.76 3.41
CA ILE A 102 14.63 23.88 3.71
C ILE A 102 14.40 23.31 5.10
N TYR A 103 14.20 22.00 5.18
CA TYR A 103 13.99 21.25 6.41
C TYR A 103 15.27 20.48 6.78
N ASP A 104 15.77 20.68 8.00
CA ASP A 104 16.91 19.94 8.54
C ASP A 104 16.38 18.72 9.31
N ALA A 105 16.66 17.50 8.79
CA ALA A 105 16.14 16.25 9.34
C ALA A 105 16.80 15.83 10.66
N ARG A 106 17.88 16.51 11.11
CA ARG A 106 18.52 16.28 12.43
C ARG A 106 17.95 17.17 13.50
N THR A 107 17.79 18.46 13.18
CA THR A 107 17.33 19.47 14.15
C THR A 107 15.82 19.66 14.11
N GLN A 108 15.14 19.08 13.12
CA GLN A 108 13.71 19.24 12.83
C GLN A 108 13.30 20.72 12.60
N GLN A 109 14.25 21.56 12.26
CA GLN A 109 14.02 22.97 11.99
C GLN A 109 13.77 23.20 10.50
N ARG A 110 12.94 24.18 10.20
CA ARG A 110 12.66 24.61 8.84
C ARG A 110 13.00 26.09 8.65
N THR A 111 13.49 26.44 7.47
CA THR A 111 13.70 27.81 7.03
C THR A 111 12.97 28.03 5.71
N LEU A 112 12.33 29.18 5.57
CA LEU A 112 11.69 29.56 4.32
C LEU A 112 12.76 29.72 3.23
N GLU A 113 12.65 28.97 2.16
CA GLU A 113 13.50 29.10 0.97
C GLU A 113 12.87 30.04 -0.05
N ARG A 114 11.61 29.78 -0.42
CA ARG A 114 10.90 30.57 -1.42
C ARG A 114 9.39 30.42 -1.31
N GLN A 115 8.69 31.50 -1.66
CA GLN A 115 7.27 31.49 -2.00
C GLN A 115 7.15 31.83 -3.50
N THR A 116 6.35 31.08 -4.23
CA THR A 116 6.09 31.22 -5.68
C THR A 116 4.62 31.52 -5.93
N ASP A 117 4.30 31.95 -7.16
CA ASP A 117 2.90 32.19 -7.55
C ASP A 117 2.16 30.88 -7.88
N ALA A 118 2.90 29.80 -8.11
CA ALA A 118 2.35 28.47 -8.37
C ALA A 118 3.09 27.36 -7.59
N CYS A 119 2.45 26.19 -7.49
CA CYS A 119 2.99 25.06 -6.75
C CYS A 119 4.32 24.58 -7.34
N VAL A 120 5.30 24.37 -6.48
CA VAL A 120 6.62 23.81 -6.85
C VAL A 120 6.51 22.29 -6.93
N TYR A 121 6.95 21.75 -8.06
CA TYR A 121 6.92 20.32 -8.36
C TYR A 121 8.29 19.66 -8.36
N ASP A 122 9.36 20.45 -8.48
CA ASP A 122 10.73 19.95 -8.35
C ASP A 122 11.69 21.04 -7.87
N TYR A 123 12.68 20.63 -7.09
CA TYR A 123 13.78 21.46 -6.62
C TYR A 123 15.08 20.70 -6.88
N ALA A 124 15.80 21.08 -7.91
CA ALA A 124 17.04 20.46 -8.30
C ALA A 124 18.22 21.42 -8.12
N ILE A 125 19.40 20.88 -7.85
CA ILE A 125 20.66 21.64 -7.80
C ILE A 125 21.56 21.12 -8.91
N ASP A 126 21.99 21.99 -9.80
CA ASP A 126 22.88 21.59 -10.87
C ASP A 126 24.29 21.30 -10.36
N PRO A 127 25.17 20.62 -11.14
CA PRO A 127 26.53 20.31 -10.73
C PRO A 127 27.40 21.52 -10.36
N GLN A 128 26.98 22.73 -10.71
CA GLN A 128 27.63 24.01 -10.38
C GLN A 128 27.00 24.73 -9.20
N GLY A 129 25.99 24.11 -8.57
CA GLY A 129 25.32 24.63 -7.37
C GLY A 129 24.17 25.59 -7.63
N LYS A 130 23.73 25.79 -8.89
CA LYS A 130 22.55 26.61 -9.19
C LYS A 130 21.27 25.87 -8.86
N LYS A 131 20.31 26.61 -8.32
CA LYS A 131 19.00 26.10 -7.93
C LYS A 131 18.04 26.18 -9.13
N TRP A 132 17.42 25.06 -9.46
CA TRP A 132 16.40 24.93 -10.49
C TRP A 132 15.08 24.57 -9.84
N ILE A 133 14.08 25.45 -9.95
CA ILE A 133 12.79 25.29 -9.30
C ILE A 133 11.72 25.19 -10.38
N SER A 134 11.14 24.01 -10.53
CA SER A 134 10.08 23.72 -11.51
C SER A 134 8.72 23.98 -10.88
N THR A 135 7.87 24.76 -11.54
CA THR A 135 6.54 25.09 -11.02
C THR A 135 5.43 24.67 -11.97
N LYS A 136 4.23 24.45 -11.45
CA LYS A 136 3.03 24.21 -12.26
C LYS A 136 2.28 25.52 -12.48
N GLY A 137 2.71 26.30 -13.47
CA GLY A 137 2.03 27.51 -13.89
C GLY A 137 2.85 28.81 -13.82
N ASP A 138 3.98 28.82 -13.08
CA ASP A 138 4.85 30.00 -12.93
C ASP A 138 6.21 29.85 -13.64
N GLY A 139 6.32 28.89 -14.56
CA GLY A 139 7.56 28.66 -15.27
C GLY A 139 8.60 27.86 -14.50
N ILE A 140 9.86 27.94 -14.95
CA ILE A 140 11.02 27.38 -14.24
C ILE A 140 11.94 28.51 -13.78
N TRP A 141 12.33 28.48 -12.52
CA TRP A 141 13.26 29.42 -11.94
C TRP A 141 14.66 28.82 -11.89
N ILE A 142 15.64 29.56 -12.39
CA ILE A 142 17.06 29.19 -12.28
C ILE A 142 17.72 30.28 -11.45
N ASP A 143 18.05 29.96 -10.18
CA ASP A 143 18.34 30.92 -9.13
C ASP A 143 17.20 31.96 -8.99
N ASN A 144 17.45 33.21 -9.38
CA ASN A 144 16.47 34.28 -9.30
C ASN A 144 15.89 34.69 -10.67
N VAL A 145 16.18 33.93 -11.72
CA VAL A 145 15.72 34.23 -13.07
C VAL A 145 14.60 33.27 -13.45
N ARG A 146 13.44 33.82 -13.81
CA ARG A 146 12.29 33.05 -14.29
C ARG A 146 12.36 32.83 -15.79
N TYR A 147 12.03 31.62 -16.24
CA TYR A 147 11.86 31.22 -17.62
C TYR A 147 10.45 30.70 -17.85
N SER A 148 9.72 31.31 -18.76
CA SER A 148 8.39 30.85 -19.15
C SER A 148 8.06 31.32 -20.56
N LYS A 149 6.97 30.83 -21.17
CA LYS A 149 6.52 31.29 -22.49
C LYS A 149 6.05 32.75 -22.53
N TYR A 150 5.89 33.39 -21.38
CA TYR A 150 5.49 34.79 -21.27
C TYR A 150 6.68 35.74 -21.06
N GLU A 151 7.87 35.20 -20.85
CA GLU A 151 9.08 36.00 -20.64
C GLU A 151 9.78 36.28 -21.96
N LYS A 152 10.03 37.57 -22.24
CA LYS A 152 10.68 37.99 -23.50
C LYS A 152 12.17 37.68 -23.53
N ASP A 153 12.86 37.93 -22.40
CA ASP A 153 14.32 37.82 -22.31
C ASP A 153 14.76 36.42 -21.85
N HIS A 154 13.88 35.70 -21.17
CA HIS A 154 14.12 34.38 -20.58
C HIS A 154 13.01 33.40 -20.98
N TYR A 155 12.84 33.23 -22.30
CA TYR A 155 11.80 32.40 -22.86
C TYR A 155 12.08 30.91 -22.68
N ALA A 156 11.08 30.18 -22.19
CA ALA A 156 10.99 28.71 -22.28
C ALA A 156 9.63 28.31 -22.89
N PRO A 157 9.57 27.27 -23.74
CA PRO A 157 8.31 26.77 -24.28
C PRO A 157 7.52 26.06 -23.18
N GLY A 158 6.62 26.77 -22.52
CA GLY A 158 5.77 26.22 -21.46
C GLY A 158 5.70 27.08 -20.21
N VAL A 159 4.81 26.69 -19.31
CA VAL A 159 4.60 27.31 -17.99
C VAL A 159 4.52 26.29 -16.86
N SER A 160 4.29 25.01 -17.17
CA SER A 160 4.15 23.93 -16.20
C SER A 160 5.30 22.95 -16.34
N PHE A 161 6.18 22.97 -15.34
CA PHE A 161 7.41 22.17 -15.28
C PHE A 161 7.32 21.25 -14.08
N TYR A 162 7.68 19.96 -14.27
CA TYR A 162 7.45 18.92 -13.29
C TYR A 162 8.72 18.34 -12.68
N LYS A 163 9.76 18.11 -13.52
CA LYS A 163 11.01 17.50 -13.06
C LYS A 163 12.17 18.02 -13.87
N THR A 164 13.31 18.22 -13.25
CA THR A 164 14.56 18.59 -13.90
C THR A 164 15.68 17.67 -13.45
N ILE A 165 16.39 17.06 -14.38
CA ILE A 165 17.60 16.29 -14.12
C ILE A 165 18.75 16.76 -15.00
N PHE A 166 19.96 16.43 -14.57
CA PHE A 166 21.19 16.81 -15.28
C PHE A 166 21.93 15.56 -15.72
N ASP A 167 22.19 15.46 -17.04
CA ASP A 167 22.92 14.31 -17.57
C ASP A 167 24.46 14.47 -17.41
N LYS A 168 25.16 13.38 -17.68
CA LYS A 168 26.64 13.33 -17.58
C LYS A 168 27.34 14.28 -18.56
N GLN A 169 26.65 14.77 -19.59
CA GLN A 169 27.13 15.77 -20.53
C GLN A 169 26.90 17.21 -20.06
N GLY A 170 26.21 17.36 -18.91
CA GLY A 170 25.88 18.66 -18.32
C GLY A 170 24.72 19.37 -19.00
N ARG A 171 23.83 18.64 -19.66
CA ARG A 171 22.56 19.17 -20.21
C ARG A 171 21.46 18.99 -19.19
N ALA A 172 20.57 19.95 -19.09
CA ALA A 172 19.35 19.81 -18.30
C ALA A 172 18.22 19.22 -19.13
N TRP A 173 17.58 18.19 -18.60
CA TRP A 173 16.38 17.56 -19.15
C TRP A 173 15.21 17.94 -18.26
N ILE A 174 14.12 18.39 -18.86
CA ILE A 174 13.03 19.01 -18.13
C ILE A 174 11.70 18.40 -18.58
N ALA A 175 11.00 17.77 -17.65
CA ALA A 175 9.65 17.26 -17.82
C ALA A 175 8.65 18.41 -17.76
N THR A 176 7.66 18.41 -18.64
CA THR A 176 6.60 19.42 -18.65
C THR A 176 5.21 18.79 -18.64
N TRP A 177 4.24 19.61 -18.31
CA TRP A 177 2.83 19.29 -18.48
C TRP A 177 2.26 20.14 -19.63
N GLY A 178 2.08 19.53 -20.78
CA GLY A 178 1.54 20.12 -21.97
C GLY A 178 2.53 20.29 -23.13
N GLU A 179 3.84 20.38 -22.85
CA GLU A 179 4.85 20.68 -23.86
C GLU A 179 5.85 19.54 -24.11
N GLY A 180 5.61 18.35 -23.52
CA GLY A 180 6.48 17.19 -23.64
C GLY A 180 7.80 17.34 -22.89
N LEU A 181 8.92 16.91 -23.51
CA LEU A 181 10.25 16.91 -22.91
C LEU A 181 11.09 18.07 -23.49
N LEU A 182 11.68 18.86 -22.62
CA LEU A 182 12.61 19.92 -23.00
C LEU A 182 14.04 19.55 -22.65
N ILE A 183 15.00 20.07 -23.43
CA ILE A 183 16.43 19.96 -23.15
C ILE A 183 17.09 21.33 -23.33
N THR A 184 18.06 21.63 -22.47
CA THR A 184 18.96 22.74 -22.69
C THR A 184 20.25 22.21 -23.33
N PRO A 185 20.61 22.65 -24.52
CA PRO A 185 21.84 22.18 -25.20
C PRO A 185 23.12 22.77 -24.59
N GLN A 186 22.97 23.79 -23.74
CA GLN A 186 24.10 24.41 -23.03
C GLN A 186 24.44 23.63 -21.75
N LYS A 187 25.74 23.61 -21.44
CA LYS A 187 26.21 23.03 -20.17
C LYS A 187 25.64 23.78 -18.97
N THR A 188 25.33 23.03 -17.93
CA THR A 188 24.95 23.60 -16.62
C THR A 188 25.98 24.61 -16.12
N GLY A 189 25.56 25.56 -15.30
CA GLY A 189 26.38 26.68 -14.85
C GLY A 189 26.26 27.95 -15.71
N GLN A 190 25.79 27.83 -16.95
CA GLN A 190 25.40 28.97 -17.78
C GLN A 190 23.88 29.13 -17.76
N GLN A 191 23.39 30.35 -17.88
CA GLN A 191 21.95 30.57 -18.07
C GLN A 191 21.53 29.97 -19.42
N PRO A 192 20.44 29.18 -19.48
CA PRO A 192 19.95 28.64 -20.73
C PRO A 192 19.60 29.78 -21.71
N ARG A 193 20.12 29.70 -22.93
CA ARG A 193 19.75 30.62 -24.03
C ARG A 193 18.67 30.05 -24.92
N LYS A 194 18.50 28.73 -24.89
CA LYS A 194 17.55 28.02 -25.75
C LYS A 194 17.09 26.74 -25.05
N PHE A 195 15.81 26.42 -25.18
CA PHE A 195 15.22 25.13 -24.87
C PHE A 195 14.85 24.44 -26.19
N GLU A 196 15.23 23.18 -26.33
CA GLU A 196 14.81 22.35 -27.45
C GLU A 196 13.72 21.39 -26.95
N GLN A 197 12.63 21.28 -27.72
CA GLN A 197 11.49 20.45 -27.40
C GLN A 197 11.60 19.10 -28.11
N PHE A 198 11.38 18.02 -27.37
CA PHE A 198 11.26 16.66 -27.85
C PHE A 198 9.98 16.04 -27.34
N LEU A 199 9.48 15.01 -28.03
CA LEU A 199 8.21 14.34 -27.72
C LEU A 199 7.01 15.28 -27.92
N ASN A 200 5.82 14.75 -27.70
CA ASN A 200 4.54 15.47 -27.86
C ASN A 200 4.24 16.00 -29.31
N ALA A 201 4.88 15.45 -30.32
CA ALA A 201 4.61 15.87 -31.72
C ALA A 201 3.16 15.57 -32.15
N ASP A 202 2.56 14.52 -31.58
CA ASP A 202 1.18 14.09 -31.79
C ASP A 202 0.24 14.40 -30.61
N GLY A 203 0.73 15.11 -29.58
CA GLY A 203 -0.01 15.44 -28.37
C GLY A 203 -0.15 14.30 -27.35
N LYS A 204 0.34 13.09 -27.64
CA LYS A 204 0.19 11.91 -26.77
C LYS A 204 1.08 11.94 -25.53
N GLU A 205 2.28 12.52 -25.63
CA GLU A 205 3.25 12.60 -24.52
C GLU A 205 3.28 13.99 -23.89
N ALA A 206 2.11 14.62 -23.79
CA ALA A 206 1.99 15.98 -23.25
C ALA A 206 2.31 16.06 -21.76
N GLN A 207 2.06 14.98 -21.02
CA GLN A 207 2.19 14.94 -19.56
C GLN A 207 3.35 14.02 -19.19
N ILE A 208 4.45 14.61 -18.74
CA ILE A 208 5.62 13.89 -18.25
C ILE A 208 5.70 14.08 -16.73
N HIS A 209 5.61 12.99 -15.99
CA HIS A 209 5.52 12.98 -14.55
C HIS A 209 6.89 12.93 -13.87
N ASP A 210 7.83 12.14 -14.42
CA ASP A 210 9.15 11.93 -13.85
C ASP A 210 10.23 11.65 -14.89
N LEU A 211 11.48 11.88 -14.50
CA LEU A 211 12.68 11.61 -15.29
C LEU A 211 13.68 10.84 -14.43
N LEU A 212 14.18 9.74 -14.95
CA LEU A 212 15.22 8.92 -14.32
C LEU A 212 16.40 8.76 -15.28
N GLN A 213 17.62 9.10 -14.86
CA GLN A 213 18.82 8.67 -15.57
C GLN A 213 19.42 7.46 -14.87
N ASP A 214 19.55 6.34 -15.58
CA ASP A 214 20.17 5.14 -15.06
C ASP A 214 21.71 5.21 -15.05
N ARG A 215 22.35 4.27 -14.38
CA ARG A 215 23.82 4.20 -14.25
C ARG A 215 24.52 4.04 -15.59
N LYS A 216 23.83 3.49 -16.60
CA LYS A 216 24.33 3.35 -17.96
C LYS A 216 24.21 4.64 -18.80
N GLY A 217 23.57 5.68 -18.24
CA GLY A 217 23.38 6.96 -18.89
C GLY A 217 22.19 7.01 -19.83
N ARG A 218 21.23 6.09 -19.70
CA ARG A 218 19.95 6.15 -20.41
C ARG A 218 18.99 7.01 -19.62
N LEU A 219 18.25 7.85 -20.31
CA LEU A 219 17.16 8.63 -19.76
C LEU A 219 15.86 7.84 -19.93
N TRP A 220 15.16 7.64 -18.84
CA TRP A 220 13.83 7.05 -18.77
C TRP A 220 12.83 8.15 -18.43
N VAL A 221 11.81 8.29 -19.26
CA VAL A 221 10.78 9.31 -19.16
C VAL A 221 9.48 8.62 -18.76
N CYS A 222 8.94 8.99 -17.62
CA CYS A 222 7.67 8.51 -17.11
C CYS A 222 6.56 9.45 -17.59
N SER A 223 5.60 8.95 -18.35
CA SER A 223 4.55 9.78 -18.96
C SER A 223 3.16 9.17 -18.84
N ASN A 224 2.15 9.95 -19.21
CA ASN A 224 0.78 9.47 -19.37
C ASN A 224 0.59 8.50 -20.55
N ASN A 225 1.63 8.28 -21.35
CA ASN A 225 1.63 7.37 -22.50
C ASN A 225 2.78 6.34 -22.40
N GLY A 226 3.03 5.82 -21.18
CA GLY A 226 4.01 4.79 -20.92
C GLY A 226 5.40 5.30 -20.55
N ILE A 227 6.38 4.42 -20.76
CA ILE A 227 7.80 4.67 -20.53
C ILE A 227 8.48 4.96 -21.85
N ILE A 228 9.32 5.98 -21.86
CA ILE A 228 10.10 6.35 -23.04
C ILE A 228 11.58 6.37 -22.65
N MET A 229 12.44 5.81 -23.50
CA MET A 229 13.88 5.74 -23.24
C MET A 229 14.68 6.36 -24.35
N VAL A 230 15.73 7.09 -23.97
CA VAL A 230 16.76 7.58 -24.88
C VAL A 230 18.15 7.44 -24.27
N ASN A 231 19.14 7.09 -25.09
CA ASN A 231 20.53 7.06 -24.65
C ASN A 231 21.13 8.47 -24.69
N THR A 232 21.42 9.05 -23.50
CA THR A 232 21.95 10.41 -23.40
C THR A 232 23.42 10.51 -23.79
N ALA A 233 24.17 9.42 -23.92
CA ALA A 233 25.55 9.41 -24.39
C ALA A 233 25.67 9.79 -25.88
N GLU A 234 24.57 9.74 -26.63
CA GLU A 234 24.55 10.14 -28.03
C GLU A 234 24.90 11.63 -28.21
N ARG A 235 25.81 11.90 -29.15
CA ARG A 235 26.26 13.27 -29.41
C ARG A 235 25.15 14.16 -29.99
N LYS A 236 24.26 13.58 -30.80
CA LYS A 236 23.08 14.25 -31.36
C LYS A 236 21.84 13.45 -31.08
N ILE A 237 20.96 13.99 -30.26
CA ILE A 237 19.66 13.40 -29.95
C ILE A 237 18.65 13.86 -30.99
N THR A 238 17.87 12.94 -31.52
CA THR A 238 16.76 13.19 -32.43
C THR A 238 15.53 12.44 -31.99
N ALA A 239 14.34 12.85 -32.44
CA ALA A 239 13.09 12.22 -32.06
C ALA A 239 13.03 10.71 -32.34
N GLN A 240 13.74 10.21 -33.36
CA GLN A 240 13.80 8.80 -33.76
C GLN A 240 14.63 7.95 -32.79
N LYS A 241 15.41 8.57 -31.90
CA LYS A 241 16.22 7.87 -30.88
C LYS A 241 15.43 7.49 -29.62
N PHE A 242 14.19 7.97 -29.50
CA PHE A 242 13.32 7.65 -28.37
C PHE A 242 12.58 6.33 -28.59
N LEU A 243 12.83 5.35 -27.73
CA LEU A 243 12.11 4.07 -27.70
C LEU A 243 10.91 4.19 -26.77
N ARG A 244 9.77 3.68 -27.19
CA ARG A 244 8.50 3.76 -26.46
C ARG A 244 8.02 2.39 -26.04
N PHE A 245 7.54 2.31 -24.79
CA PHE A 245 6.97 1.13 -24.18
C PHE A 245 5.65 1.53 -23.53
N ASN A 246 4.53 1.09 -24.09
CA ASN A 246 3.18 1.40 -23.60
C ASN A 246 2.21 0.24 -23.92
N ASP A 247 0.96 0.38 -23.54
CA ASP A 247 -0.11 -0.58 -23.81
C ASP A 247 -0.55 -0.58 -25.27
N GLU A 248 -0.52 0.58 -25.94
CA GLU A 248 -0.87 0.69 -27.38
C GLU A 248 0.03 -0.18 -28.26
N ASN A 249 1.32 -0.28 -27.94
CA ASN A 249 2.26 -1.14 -28.67
C ASN A 249 2.42 -2.54 -28.05
N GLY A 250 1.64 -2.87 -27.03
CA GLY A 250 1.64 -4.18 -26.34
C GLY A 250 2.89 -4.48 -25.51
N LYS A 251 3.75 -3.48 -25.27
CA LYS A 251 5.02 -3.66 -24.54
C LYS A 251 4.90 -3.46 -23.04
N LEU A 252 3.81 -2.84 -22.57
CA LEU A 252 3.49 -2.68 -21.14
C LEU A 252 1.99 -2.92 -20.92
N PRO A 253 1.59 -3.34 -19.70
CA PRO A 253 0.18 -3.56 -19.37
C PRO A 253 -0.54 -2.28 -18.90
N VAL A 254 0.20 -1.18 -18.73
CA VAL A 254 -0.27 0.10 -18.17
C VAL A 254 0.36 1.26 -18.93
N SER A 255 -0.34 2.38 -18.99
CA SER A 255 0.12 3.58 -19.72
C SER A 255 0.57 4.70 -18.81
N GLU A 256 -0.11 4.95 -17.69
CA GLU A 256 0.20 6.08 -16.83
C GLU A 256 1.27 5.71 -15.81
N ILE A 257 2.46 6.31 -15.98
CA ILE A 257 3.65 6.07 -15.18
C ILE A 257 3.96 7.32 -14.36
N ASN A 258 3.92 7.20 -13.04
CA ASN A 258 4.01 8.33 -12.11
C ASN A 258 5.45 8.63 -11.67
N SER A 259 6.28 7.61 -11.47
CA SER A 259 7.64 7.77 -10.94
C SER A 259 8.50 6.57 -11.30
N GLY A 260 9.83 6.76 -11.31
CA GLY A 260 10.77 5.69 -11.60
C GLY A 260 12.04 5.76 -10.78
N ILE A 261 12.59 4.60 -10.40
CA ILE A 261 13.90 4.47 -9.75
C ILE A 261 14.71 3.33 -10.38
N GLU A 262 16.04 3.44 -10.31
CA GLU A 262 16.94 2.32 -10.56
C GLU A 262 17.44 1.77 -9.22
N ALA A 263 17.09 0.53 -8.91
CA ALA A 263 17.54 -0.16 -7.70
C ALA A 263 19.05 -0.48 -7.76
N HIS A 264 19.64 -0.77 -6.61
CA HIS A 264 21.09 -1.04 -6.54
C HIS A 264 21.51 -2.29 -7.34
N ASP A 265 20.60 -3.23 -7.59
CA ASP A 265 20.79 -4.42 -8.42
C ASP A 265 20.71 -4.12 -9.94
N GLY A 266 20.44 -2.86 -10.32
CA GLY A 266 20.32 -2.41 -11.70
C GLY A 266 18.96 -2.67 -12.35
N LYS A 267 17.98 -3.19 -11.59
CA LYS A 267 16.60 -3.28 -12.05
C LYS A 267 15.93 -1.91 -11.99
N LEU A 268 15.05 -1.67 -12.95
CA LEU A 268 14.25 -0.45 -13.00
C LEU A 268 12.89 -0.74 -12.38
N TRP A 269 12.41 0.19 -11.57
CA TRP A 269 11.12 0.10 -10.94
C TRP A 269 10.31 1.34 -11.28
N PHE A 270 9.06 1.14 -11.70
CA PHE A 270 8.16 2.23 -12.07
C PHE A 270 6.84 2.13 -11.31
N ALA A 271 6.46 3.22 -10.66
CA ALA A 271 5.14 3.39 -10.07
C ALA A 271 4.16 3.78 -11.17
N ALA A 272 3.03 3.10 -11.24
CA ALA A 272 2.03 3.30 -12.28
C ALA A 272 0.61 3.28 -11.73
N THR A 273 -0.33 3.79 -12.50
CA THR A 273 -1.75 3.54 -12.29
C THR A 273 -2.04 2.11 -12.74
N GLY A 274 -2.27 1.21 -11.79
CA GLY A 274 -2.42 -0.24 -12.03
C GLY A 274 -1.42 -1.10 -11.26
N GLY A 275 -0.42 -0.50 -10.59
CA GLY A 275 0.56 -1.20 -9.75
C GLY A 275 2.00 -0.75 -9.98
N VAL A 276 2.94 -1.58 -9.58
CA VAL A 276 4.38 -1.33 -9.73
C VAL A 276 4.97 -2.30 -10.76
N LEU A 277 5.74 -1.75 -11.67
CA LEU A 277 6.48 -2.50 -12.68
C LEU A 277 7.93 -2.69 -12.24
N LYS A 278 8.42 -3.94 -12.19
CA LYS A 278 9.83 -4.31 -12.10
C LYS A 278 10.34 -4.62 -13.48
N CYS A 279 11.26 -3.83 -14.01
CA CYS A 279 11.68 -3.90 -15.39
C CYS A 279 13.16 -4.25 -15.58
N SER A 280 13.43 -4.94 -16.68
CA SER A 280 14.78 -5.22 -17.18
C SER A 280 14.85 -4.88 -18.67
N TYR A 281 15.79 -4.03 -19.04
CA TYR A 281 16.00 -3.67 -20.45
C TYR A 281 17.14 -4.50 -21.05
N ASP A 282 16.85 -5.23 -22.13
CA ASP A 282 17.84 -5.94 -22.92
C ASP A 282 18.34 -5.03 -24.07
N GLU A 283 19.64 -4.66 -24.01
CA GLU A 283 20.27 -3.80 -25.01
C GLU A 283 20.43 -4.48 -26.38
N LYS A 284 20.41 -5.83 -26.43
CA LYS A 284 20.59 -6.57 -27.68
C LYS A 284 19.29 -6.64 -28.49
N THR A 285 18.19 -6.89 -27.79
CA THR A 285 16.87 -7.00 -28.43
C THR A 285 16.13 -5.68 -28.47
N GLY A 286 16.47 -4.72 -27.60
CA GLY A 286 15.73 -3.47 -27.44
C GLY A 286 14.39 -3.65 -26.70
N GLU A 287 14.21 -4.79 -26.03
CA GLU A 287 12.98 -5.12 -25.32
C GLU A 287 13.06 -4.75 -23.86
N LEU A 288 11.91 -4.40 -23.28
CA LEU A 288 11.71 -4.14 -21.86
C LEU A 288 10.88 -5.29 -21.28
N GLU A 289 11.54 -6.23 -20.59
CA GLU A 289 10.86 -7.24 -19.82
C GLU A 289 10.31 -6.63 -18.55
N TYR A 290 9.12 -7.03 -18.12
CA TYR A 290 8.49 -6.51 -16.92
C TYR A 290 7.78 -7.59 -16.09
N GLU A 291 7.66 -7.31 -14.79
CA GLU A 291 6.78 -8.01 -13.87
C GLU A 291 5.91 -6.97 -13.16
N LEU A 292 4.58 -7.17 -13.17
CA LEU A 292 3.61 -6.28 -12.52
C LEU A 292 3.28 -6.78 -11.12
N PHE A 293 3.29 -5.88 -10.14
CA PHE A 293 2.84 -6.08 -8.78
C PHE A 293 1.63 -5.16 -8.52
N ASP A 294 0.54 -5.75 -8.07
CA ASP A 294 -0.74 -5.08 -7.81
C ASP A 294 -1.34 -5.54 -6.46
N THR A 295 -2.57 -5.16 -6.18
CA THR A 295 -3.28 -5.55 -4.95
C THR A 295 -3.49 -7.05 -4.84
N SER A 296 -3.58 -7.80 -5.94
CA SER A 296 -3.67 -9.26 -5.92
C SER A 296 -2.41 -9.92 -5.37
N LYS A 297 -1.26 -9.26 -5.51
CA LYS A 297 0.03 -9.67 -4.95
C LYS A 297 0.33 -9.04 -3.58
N GLY A 298 -0.55 -8.17 -3.06
CA GLY A 298 -0.48 -7.66 -1.70
C GLY A 298 -0.13 -6.18 -1.54
N LEU A 299 -0.18 -5.36 -2.61
CA LEU A 299 -0.10 -3.90 -2.46
C LEU A 299 -1.32 -3.36 -1.73
N THR A 300 -1.16 -2.21 -1.06
CA THR A 300 -2.27 -1.50 -0.42
C THR A 300 -3.30 -1.01 -1.43
N ASP A 301 -2.82 -0.51 -2.57
CA ASP A 301 -3.62 0.06 -3.63
C ASP A 301 -2.87 0.00 -4.96
N ASN A 302 -3.59 -0.06 -6.07
CA ASN A 302 -3.03 -0.10 -7.42
C ASN A 302 -2.58 1.28 -7.96
N ASN A 303 -3.04 2.37 -7.34
CA ASN A 303 -2.58 3.71 -7.70
C ASN A 303 -1.29 4.04 -6.97
N THR A 304 -0.18 3.56 -7.52
CA THR A 304 1.15 3.74 -6.92
C THR A 304 1.74 5.09 -7.35
N ARG A 305 2.32 5.83 -6.40
CA ARG A 305 2.66 7.24 -6.54
C ARG A 305 4.13 7.55 -6.43
N SER A 306 4.83 6.91 -5.50
CA SER A 306 6.23 7.18 -5.21
C SER A 306 6.96 5.91 -4.82
N LEU A 307 8.25 5.85 -5.18
CA LEU A 307 9.13 4.71 -4.91
C LEU A 307 10.42 5.18 -4.24
N GLU A 308 10.94 4.39 -3.33
CA GLU A 308 12.30 4.56 -2.81
C GLU A 308 12.87 3.19 -2.39
N GLU A 309 14.17 2.98 -2.60
CA GLU A 309 14.88 1.77 -2.18
C GLU A 309 15.53 1.96 -0.82
N ASP A 310 15.37 1.00 0.09
CA ASP A 310 16.08 1.01 1.37
C ASP A 310 17.50 0.42 1.27
N ASN A 311 18.26 0.51 2.37
CA ASN A 311 19.64 -0.02 2.43
C ASN A 311 19.71 -1.56 2.41
N TYR A 312 18.58 -2.26 2.45
CA TYR A 312 18.48 -3.72 2.43
C TYR A 312 18.03 -4.25 1.06
N GLY A 313 17.76 -3.35 0.10
CA GLY A 313 17.30 -3.68 -1.24
C GLY A 313 15.80 -3.97 -1.31
N ASN A 314 15.00 -3.50 -0.34
CA ASN A 314 13.56 -3.52 -0.49
C ASN A 314 13.09 -2.23 -1.16
N ILE A 315 12.05 -2.35 -1.97
CA ILE A 315 11.37 -1.22 -2.61
C ILE A 315 10.18 -0.82 -1.74
N TRP A 316 10.14 0.43 -1.33
CA TRP A 316 9.04 1.02 -0.60
C TRP A 316 8.16 1.80 -1.58
N ILE A 317 6.87 1.54 -1.54
CA ILE A 317 5.89 1.95 -2.54
C ILE A 317 4.80 2.74 -1.82
N GLY A 318 4.80 4.06 -1.99
CA GLY A 318 3.72 4.94 -1.52
C GLY A 318 2.54 4.88 -2.49
N THR A 319 1.33 4.71 -1.96
CA THR A 319 0.07 4.65 -2.72
C THR A 319 -0.93 5.70 -2.23
N GLU A 320 -2.14 5.72 -2.77
CA GLU A 320 -3.20 6.60 -2.24
C GLU A 320 -3.74 6.14 -0.88
N GLU A 321 -3.61 4.86 -0.52
CA GLU A 321 -4.22 4.27 0.67
C GLU A 321 -3.20 3.69 1.66
N GLY A 322 -1.93 4.00 1.53
CA GLY A 322 -0.89 3.51 2.44
C GLY A 322 0.44 3.24 1.76
N ILE A 323 1.30 2.50 2.43
CA ILE A 323 2.63 2.16 1.94
C ILE A 323 2.87 0.67 1.95
N SER A 324 3.54 0.17 0.94
CA SER A 324 3.94 -1.24 0.82
C SER A 324 5.45 -1.35 0.74
N ARG A 325 6.01 -2.38 1.39
CA ARG A 325 7.41 -2.77 1.24
C ARG A 325 7.50 -4.06 0.44
N LEU A 326 8.14 -4.02 -0.69
CA LEU A 326 8.42 -5.16 -1.56
C LEU A 326 9.86 -5.61 -1.40
N ASN A 327 10.08 -6.87 -1.06
CA ASN A 327 11.42 -7.47 -1.09
C ASN A 327 11.78 -7.82 -2.53
N ALA A 328 12.73 -7.10 -3.12
CA ALA A 328 13.07 -7.25 -4.54
C ALA A 328 13.65 -8.64 -4.92
N LYS A 329 14.12 -9.42 -3.94
CA LYS A 329 14.68 -10.77 -4.15
C LYS A 329 13.64 -11.87 -4.06
N THR A 330 12.72 -11.78 -3.09
CA THR A 330 11.72 -12.81 -2.83
C THR A 330 10.35 -12.48 -3.42
N ASN A 331 10.17 -11.23 -3.89
CA ASN A 331 8.91 -10.65 -4.35
C ASN A 331 7.82 -10.65 -3.24
N ASP A 332 8.22 -10.76 -1.96
CA ASP A 332 7.31 -10.69 -0.82
C ASP A 332 6.95 -9.23 -0.52
N ILE A 333 5.64 -8.95 -0.41
CA ILE A 333 5.12 -7.61 -0.15
C ILE A 333 4.52 -7.59 1.26
N ARG A 334 4.85 -6.54 2.02
CA ARG A 334 4.18 -6.21 3.28
C ARG A 334 3.61 -4.80 3.18
N SER A 335 2.36 -4.68 3.53
CA SER A 335 1.62 -3.43 3.44
C SER A 335 1.34 -2.84 4.82
N PHE A 336 1.37 -1.51 4.92
CA PHE A 336 1.24 -0.77 6.16
C PHE A 336 0.32 0.43 5.97
N GLN A 337 -0.56 0.68 6.93
CA GLN A 337 -1.23 1.97 7.11
C GLN A 337 -0.48 2.70 8.23
N ILE A 338 0.15 3.80 7.89
CA ILE A 338 1.08 4.51 8.79
C ILE A 338 0.40 5.64 9.54
N GLY A 339 -0.56 6.30 8.92
CA GLY A 339 -1.18 7.48 9.45
C GLY A 339 -2.48 7.24 10.21
N ARG A 340 -2.81 8.17 11.12
CA ARG A 340 -4.08 8.16 11.87
C ARG A 340 -5.28 8.61 11.03
N THR A 341 -5.04 9.29 9.92
CA THR A 341 -6.06 9.82 9.02
C THR A 341 -5.87 9.31 7.62
N ILE A 342 -6.92 9.38 6.79
CA ILE A 342 -6.82 9.09 5.35
C ILE A 342 -5.80 10.00 4.66
N PHE A 343 -5.65 11.25 5.09
CA PHE A 343 -4.69 12.21 4.51
C PHE A 343 -3.23 11.85 4.80
N SER A 344 -2.92 11.26 5.96
CA SER A 344 -1.57 10.80 6.28
C SER A 344 -1.22 9.45 5.64
N ASN A 345 -2.19 8.75 5.06
CA ASN A 345 -1.96 7.54 4.24
C ASN A 345 -2.01 7.81 2.73
N ASN A 346 -2.33 9.04 2.30
CA ASN A 346 -2.35 9.44 0.90
C ASN A 346 -0.97 9.97 0.50
N PHE A 347 -0.18 9.12 -0.14
CA PHE A 347 1.18 9.46 -0.58
C PHE A 347 1.16 10.29 -1.86
N THR A 348 2.12 11.19 -1.99
CA THR A 348 2.20 12.13 -3.11
C THR A 348 3.08 11.57 -4.22
N GLU A 349 2.74 11.86 -5.45
CA GLU A 349 3.48 11.45 -6.65
C GLU A 349 4.93 11.95 -6.62
N ASN A 350 5.87 11.06 -6.96
CA ASN A 350 7.29 11.35 -7.10
C ASN A 350 7.87 12.15 -5.91
N CYS A 351 7.42 11.80 -4.70
CA CYS A 351 7.71 12.54 -3.48
C CYS A 351 8.30 11.61 -2.42
N ALA A 352 9.44 11.02 -2.72
CA ALA A 352 10.19 10.14 -1.84
C ALA A 352 11.69 10.39 -1.94
N THR A 353 12.40 10.18 -0.84
CA THR A 353 13.87 10.24 -0.82
C THR A 353 14.45 9.49 0.36
N ARG A 354 15.72 9.09 0.25
CA ARG A 354 16.48 8.42 1.31
C ARG A 354 17.53 9.35 1.89
N LEU A 355 17.60 9.39 3.23
CA LEU A 355 18.64 10.08 3.97
C LEU A 355 19.90 9.23 4.10
N LYS A 356 21.01 9.86 4.49
CA LYS A 356 22.31 9.18 4.69
C LYS A 356 22.27 8.14 5.81
N ASP A 357 21.45 8.35 6.83
CA ASP A 357 21.25 7.43 7.96
C ASP A 357 20.37 6.22 7.63
N GLY A 358 19.84 6.16 6.40
CA GLY A 358 19.00 5.08 5.89
C GLY A 358 17.51 5.25 6.17
N ARG A 359 17.09 6.35 6.82
CA ARG A 359 15.67 6.69 6.91
C ARG A 359 15.15 7.06 5.52
N LEU A 360 13.93 6.63 5.25
CA LEU A 360 13.18 7.04 4.06
C LEU A 360 12.23 8.17 4.44
N VAL A 361 12.03 9.11 3.53
CA VAL A 361 11.12 10.23 3.72
C VAL A 361 10.15 10.26 2.56
N PHE A 362 8.87 10.26 2.87
CA PHE A 362 7.78 10.33 1.90
C PHE A 362 6.91 11.55 2.17
N GLY A 363 6.47 12.21 1.12
CA GLY A 363 5.46 13.25 1.19
C GLY A 363 4.05 12.65 1.19
N VAL A 364 3.19 13.20 2.03
CA VAL A 364 1.77 12.85 2.12
C VAL A 364 0.90 14.11 2.10
N ALA A 365 -0.41 13.92 1.98
CA ALA A 365 -1.35 15.04 1.96
C ALA A 365 -1.39 15.87 3.25
N ASP A 366 -0.84 15.36 4.36
CA ASP A 366 -0.81 16.04 5.66
C ASP A 366 0.60 16.16 6.26
N GLY A 367 1.65 16.20 5.45
CA GLY A 367 3.02 16.38 5.92
C GLY A 367 4.04 15.45 5.28
N MET A 368 5.04 15.07 6.06
CA MET A 368 6.06 14.10 5.69
C MET A 368 6.03 12.91 6.65
N ILE A 369 6.33 11.73 6.13
CA ILE A 369 6.52 10.53 6.93
C ILE A 369 7.97 10.08 6.82
N PHE A 370 8.65 9.98 7.97
CA PHE A 370 9.96 9.37 8.08
C PHE A 370 9.79 7.91 8.48
N ILE A 371 10.44 7.02 7.76
CA ILE A 371 10.40 5.57 8.00
C ILE A 371 11.79 5.09 8.35
N GLN A 372 11.92 4.23 9.35
CA GLN A 372 13.18 3.57 9.70
C GLN A 372 13.13 2.07 9.33
N PRO A 373 13.54 1.69 8.11
CA PRO A 373 13.40 0.32 7.59
C PRO A 373 14.04 -0.75 8.46
N SER A 374 15.21 -0.46 9.06
CA SER A 374 15.95 -1.41 9.91
C SER A 374 15.12 -1.95 11.07
N ARG A 375 14.27 -1.12 11.65
CA ARG A 375 13.42 -1.49 12.78
C ARG A 375 12.19 -2.28 12.34
N ILE A 376 11.59 -1.91 11.20
CA ILE A 376 10.42 -2.61 10.65
C ILE A 376 10.78 -4.02 10.18
N ILE A 377 11.98 -4.19 9.57
CA ILE A 377 12.44 -5.49 9.06
C ILE A 377 12.70 -6.49 10.20
N SER A 378 13.15 -6.01 11.36
CA SER A 378 13.45 -6.85 12.53
C SER A 378 12.22 -7.33 13.30
N MET A 379 11.01 -6.87 12.96
CA MET A 379 9.78 -7.32 13.63
C MET A 379 9.43 -8.75 13.23
N PRO A 380 9.20 -9.65 14.21
CA PRO A 380 8.73 -10.99 13.89
C PRO A 380 7.35 -10.92 13.21
N PRO A 381 7.09 -11.78 12.22
CA PRO A 381 5.77 -11.87 11.63
C PRO A 381 4.75 -12.22 12.71
N ALA A 382 3.64 -11.51 12.74
CA ALA A 382 2.53 -11.87 13.64
C ALA A 382 2.07 -13.29 13.31
N ARG A 383 2.16 -14.21 14.28
CA ARG A 383 1.64 -15.58 14.16
C ARG A 383 0.13 -15.53 14.32
N MET A 384 -0.55 -15.29 13.22
CA MET A 384 -2.00 -15.27 13.20
C MET A 384 -2.53 -16.60 12.69
N ARG A 385 -3.61 -17.04 13.28
CA ARG A 385 -4.36 -18.22 12.87
C ARG A 385 -5.81 -17.81 12.67
N ALA A 386 -6.47 -18.35 11.67
CA ALA A 386 -7.91 -18.19 11.54
C ALA A 386 -8.61 -18.87 12.73
N VAL A 387 -9.60 -18.21 13.29
CA VAL A 387 -10.44 -18.73 14.39
C VAL A 387 -11.88 -18.74 13.90
N ILE A 388 -12.57 -19.85 14.07
CA ILE A 388 -13.99 -19.95 13.74
C ILE A 388 -14.77 -19.18 14.81
N THR A 389 -15.54 -18.18 14.39
CA THR A 389 -16.27 -17.26 15.27
C THR A 389 -17.74 -17.62 15.41
N ASP A 390 -18.35 -18.15 14.34
CA ASP A 390 -19.72 -18.65 14.36
C ASP A 390 -19.90 -19.78 13.34
N LEU A 391 -20.91 -20.58 13.57
CA LEU A 391 -21.39 -21.64 12.68
C LEU A 391 -22.91 -21.56 12.63
N ALA A 392 -23.45 -21.02 11.56
CA ALA A 392 -24.88 -21.04 11.34
C ALA A 392 -25.29 -22.35 10.64
N ILE A 393 -26.23 -23.04 11.21
CA ILE A 393 -26.78 -24.30 10.74
C ILE A 393 -28.21 -24.02 10.26
N ASN A 394 -28.46 -24.26 8.97
CA ASN A 394 -29.73 -23.89 8.30
C ASN A 394 -30.13 -22.42 8.57
N GLY A 395 -29.13 -21.52 8.60
CA GLY A 395 -29.30 -20.08 8.80
C GLY A 395 -29.44 -19.62 10.26
N ILE A 396 -29.38 -20.53 11.24
CA ILE A 396 -29.49 -20.26 12.67
C ILE A 396 -28.13 -20.48 13.33
N SER A 397 -27.62 -19.46 14.08
CA SER A 397 -26.30 -19.55 14.75
C SER A 397 -26.25 -20.73 15.72
N ILE A 398 -25.06 -21.32 15.86
CA ILE A 398 -24.78 -22.40 16.79
C ILE A 398 -24.95 -21.98 18.27
N TYR A 399 -24.93 -20.68 18.56
CA TYR A 399 -25.14 -20.12 19.89
C TYR A 399 -26.61 -19.90 20.25
N GLU A 400 -27.52 -20.08 19.30
CA GLU A 400 -28.96 -20.03 19.56
C GLU A 400 -29.42 -21.34 20.20
N ALA A 401 -30.45 -21.25 21.07
CA ALA A 401 -30.96 -22.37 21.87
C ALA A 401 -31.31 -23.64 21.03
N GLU A 402 -31.69 -23.44 19.77
CA GLU A 402 -32.02 -24.53 18.85
C GLU A 402 -30.81 -25.38 18.47
N ASN A 403 -29.63 -24.78 18.36
CA ASN A 403 -28.40 -25.42 17.88
C ASN A 403 -27.33 -25.60 18.96
N GLU A 404 -27.46 -24.95 20.12
CA GLU A 404 -26.48 -25.03 21.24
C GLU A 404 -26.18 -26.48 21.68
N GLN A 405 -27.15 -27.37 21.54
CA GLN A 405 -26.99 -28.80 21.86
C GLN A 405 -25.89 -29.52 21.07
N PHE A 406 -25.49 -28.98 19.90
CA PHE A 406 -24.41 -29.54 19.07
C PHE A 406 -23.01 -29.11 19.53
N LEU A 407 -22.92 -28.18 20.48
CA LEU A 407 -21.66 -27.76 21.06
C LEU A 407 -21.40 -28.45 22.42
N THR A 408 -20.28 -29.14 22.50
CA THR A 408 -19.79 -29.68 23.78
C THR A 408 -18.78 -28.75 24.48
N LYS A 409 -18.19 -27.82 23.71
CA LYS A 409 -17.20 -26.81 24.11
C LYS A 409 -17.44 -25.54 23.32
N ALA A 410 -16.86 -24.41 23.76
CA ALA A 410 -16.88 -23.19 22.97
C ALA A 410 -16.30 -23.45 21.56
N LEU A 411 -16.89 -22.85 20.54
CA LEU A 411 -16.64 -23.14 19.13
C LEU A 411 -15.16 -23.05 18.74
N ASN A 412 -14.43 -22.07 19.29
CA ASN A 412 -12.99 -21.88 19.05
C ASN A 412 -12.10 -23.02 19.59
N TYR A 413 -12.64 -23.90 20.47
CA TYR A 413 -11.99 -25.11 20.98
C TYR A 413 -12.61 -26.39 20.42
N THR A 414 -13.67 -26.27 19.62
CA THR A 414 -14.34 -27.39 18.96
C THR A 414 -13.57 -27.77 17.71
N ARG A 415 -13.19 -29.03 17.60
CA ARG A 415 -12.48 -29.58 16.43
C ARG A 415 -13.35 -30.51 15.61
N GLU A 416 -14.42 -30.99 16.18
CA GLU A 416 -15.36 -31.90 15.53
C GLU A 416 -16.80 -31.55 15.91
N ILE A 417 -17.70 -31.66 14.97
CA ILE A 417 -19.14 -31.48 15.16
C ILE A 417 -19.91 -32.55 14.39
N SER A 418 -20.95 -33.10 15.02
CA SER A 418 -21.81 -34.08 14.39
C SER A 418 -23.23 -33.54 14.33
N LEU A 419 -23.79 -33.54 13.13
CA LEU A 419 -25.10 -32.96 12.81
C LEU A 419 -26.01 -34.02 12.22
N PRO A 420 -27.31 -33.98 12.52
CA PRO A 420 -28.30 -34.82 11.88
C PRO A 420 -28.44 -34.46 10.39
N HIS A 421 -28.96 -35.37 9.59
CA HIS A 421 -29.06 -35.26 8.14
C HIS A 421 -29.88 -34.06 7.62
N ASP A 422 -30.80 -33.54 8.42
CA ASP A 422 -31.65 -32.39 8.14
C ASP A 422 -31.02 -31.04 8.53
N LYS A 423 -29.86 -31.08 9.17
CA LYS A 423 -29.05 -29.91 9.56
C LYS A 423 -27.76 -29.83 8.71
N ASN A 424 -27.94 -29.72 7.39
CA ASN A 424 -26.89 -29.96 6.40
C ASN A 424 -26.50 -28.74 5.57
N SER A 425 -27.06 -27.56 5.85
CA SER A 425 -26.65 -26.29 5.25
C SER A 425 -25.90 -25.46 6.27
N LEU A 426 -24.63 -25.14 5.98
CA LEU A 426 -23.70 -24.54 6.94
C LEU A 426 -23.15 -23.23 6.40
N ASN A 427 -23.16 -22.20 7.26
CA ASN A 427 -22.42 -20.96 7.02
C ASN A 427 -21.43 -20.75 8.18
N ILE A 428 -20.14 -20.81 7.88
CA ILE A 428 -19.07 -20.85 8.86
C ILE A 428 -18.30 -19.54 8.81
N HIS A 429 -18.43 -18.72 9.86
CA HIS A 429 -17.73 -17.45 9.99
C HIS A 429 -16.39 -17.63 10.71
N PHE A 430 -15.38 -16.90 10.26
CA PHE A 430 -14.04 -16.95 10.83
C PHE A 430 -13.36 -15.57 10.83
N SER A 431 -12.40 -15.38 11.72
CA SER A 431 -11.58 -14.16 11.80
C SER A 431 -10.16 -14.50 12.22
N ASN A 432 -9.21 -13.66 11.90
CA ASN A 432 -7.85 -13.75 12.43
C ASN A 432 -7.65 -12.87 13.68
N PHE A 433 -8.65 -12.06 14.06
CA PHE A 433 -8.60 -11.11 15.18
C PHE A 433 -7.42 -10.14 15.16
N ASP A 434 -6.81 -9.93 14.00
CA ASP A 434 -5.83 -8.85 13.84
C ASP A 434 -6.57 -7.55 13.50
N TYR A 435 -7.14 -6.94 14.52
CA TYR A 435 -7.92 -5.72 14.35
C TYR A 435 -7.18 -4.59 13.61
N PRO A 436 -5.88 -4.35 13.85
CA PRO A 436 -5.13 -3.33 13.11
C PRO A 436 -5.02 -3.58 11.61
N HIS A 437 -5.12 -4.85 11.18
CA HIS A 437 -4.92 -5.24 9.78
C HIS A 437 -6.10 -6.05 9.23
N ILE A 438 -7.24 -6.04 9.91
CA ILE A 438 -8.40 -6.86 9.55
C ILE A 438 -8.91 -6.57 8.14
N GLN A 439 -8.80 -5.33 7.67
CA GLN A 439 -9.18 -4.94 6.32
C GLN A 439 -8.28 -5.55 5.24
N ASN A 440 -7.04 -5.90 5.59
CA ASN A 440 -6.06 -6.51 4.70
C ASN A 440 -5.96 -8.03 4.89
N ALA A 441 -6.85 -8.60 5.72
CA ALA A 441 -6.89 -10.03 5.95
C ALA A 441 -7.47 -10.75 4.73
N MET A 442 -6.74 -11.75 4.27
CA MET A 442 -7.15 -12.62 3.19
C MET A 442 -7.29 -14.05 3.71
N TYR A 443 -8.27 -14.74 3.20
CA TYR A 443 -8.59 -16.11 3.60
C TYR A 443 -8.58 -17.03 2.41
N GLN A 444 -8.21 -18.28 2.66
CA GLN A 444 -8.47 -19.40 1.77
C GLN A 444 -9.04 -20.55 2.58
N TYR A 445 -9.97 -21.27 1.98
CA TYR A 445 -10.56 -22.46 2.57
C TYR A 445 -10.86 -23.52 1.51
N TYR A 446 -10.99 -24.75 1.93
CA TYR A 446 -11.56 -25.84 1.16
C TYR A 446 -12.22 -26.85 2.09
N LEU A 447 -13.22 -27.57 1.61
CA LEU A 447 -13.90 -28.63 2.34
C LEU A 447 -13.48 -29.98 1.74
N GLU A 448 -12.63 -30.71 2.47
CA GLU A 448 -12.26 -32.08 2.09
C GLU A 448 -13.50 -32.97 2.05
N GLY A 449 -13.67 -33.73 0.97
CA GLY A 449 -14.89 -34.49 0.66
C GLY A 449 -15.76 -33.82 -0.41
N ILE A 450 -15.52 -32.53 -0.73
CA ILE A 450 -16.17 -31.80 -1.83
C ILE A 450 -15.13 -31.16 -2.73
N ASP A 451 -14.24 -30.36 -2.15
CA ASP A 451 -13.20 -29.63 -2.87
C ASP A 451 -11.91 -30.48 -2.95
N ASN A 452 -11.21 -30.44 -4.09
CA ASN A 452 -9.92 -31.10 -4.29
C ASN A 452 -8.73 -30.12 -4.14
N THR A 453 -8.99 -28.82 -4.09
CA THR A 453 -7.99 -27.76 -4.04
C THR A 453 -8.51 -26.59 -3.22
N TRP A 454 -7.58 -25.71 -2.80
CA TRP A 454 -7.93 -24.45 -2.15
C TRP A 454 -8.80 -23.60 -3.07
N ARG A 455 -9.91 -23.08 -2.54
CA ARG A 455 -10.74 -22.11 -3.25
C ARG A 455 -9.97 -20.81 -3.47
N PRO A 456 -10.36 -19.97 -4.45
CA PRO A 456 -9.70 -18.68 -4.67
C PRO A 456 -9.61 -17.86 -3.40
N MET A 457 -8.52 -17.09 -3.28
CA MET A 457 -8.31 -16.20 -2.16
C MET A 457 -9.40 -15.12 -2.09
N THR A 458 -9.89 -14.83 -0.89
CA THR A 458 -10.98 -13.87 -0.68
C THR A 458 -10.74 -13.06 0.60
N SER A 459 -11.27 -11.82 0.65
CA SER A 459 -11.41 -11.02 1.86
C SER A 459 -12.68 -11.36 2.65
N ILE A 460 -13.56 -12.17 2.07
CA ILE A 460 -14.81 -12.62 2.73
C ILE A 460 -14.45 -13.59 3.85
N ASN A 461 -14.98 -13.34 5.04
CA ASN A 461 -14.67 -14.03 6.28
C ASN A 461 -15.67 -15.14 6.65
N HIS A 462 -16.32 -15.72 5.66
CA HIS A 462 -17.21 -16.85 5.85
C HIS A 462 -17.15 -17.83 4.66
N ALA A 463 -17.57 -19.07 4.93
CA ALA A 463 -17.68 -20.15 3.96
C ALA A 463 -19.08 -20.76 4.00
N GLU A 464 -19.73 -20.87 2.86
CA GLU A 464 -21.07 -21.42 2.73
C GLU A 464 -21.06 -22.77 2.02
N PHE A 465 -21.78 -23.72 2.59
CA PHE A 465 -21.99 -25.07 2.05
C PHE A 465 -23.47 -25.43 2.20
N SER A 466 -24.15 -25.69 1.12
CA SER A 466 -25.56 -26.04 1.10
C SER A 466 -25.76 -27.51 0.76
N ASP A 467 -26.76 -28.13 1.38
CA ASP A 467 -27.23 -29.47 1.10
C ASP A 467 -26.11 -30.57 1.12
N LEU A 468 -25.30 -30.54 2.18
CA LEU A 468 -24.27 -31.55 2.39
C LEU A 468 -24.89 -32.96 2.50
N ASN A 469 -24.42 -33.90 1.72
CA ASN A 469 -24.81 -35.29 1.83
C ASN A 469 -24.34 -35.90 3.16
N PRO A 470 -25.01 -36.94 3.68
CA PRO A 470 -24.47 -37.69 4.83
C PRO A 470 -23.04 -38.19 4.54
N GLY A 471 -22.11 -37.89 5.45
CA GLY A 471 -20.69 -38.16 5.29
C GLY A 471 -19.81 -37.41 6.28
N SER A 472 -18.50 -37.58 6.16
CA SER A 472 -17.52 -36.90 6.96
C SER A 472 -16.71 -35.94 6.09
N TYR A 473 -16.57 -34.73 6.57
CA TYR A 473 -15.90 -33.61 5.89
C TYR A 473 -14.87 -32.99 6.82
N THR A 474 -13.83 -32.39 6.25
CA THR A 474 -12.88 -31.59 7.01
C THR A 474 -12.77 -30.23 6.35
N LEU A 475 -13.15 -29.19 7.09
CA LEU A 475 -12.95 -27.82 6.65
C LEU A 475 -11.53 -27.38 7.03
N HIS A 476 -10.79 -26.92 6.03
CA HIS A 476 -9.48 -26.32 6.17
C HIS A 476 -9.59 -24.82 5.93
N ILE A 477 -9.06 -24.01 6.85
CA ILE A 477 -9.04 -22.55 6.73
C ILE A 477 -7.64 -22.06 7.02
N ARG A 478 -7.14 -21.14 6.20
CA ARG A 478 -5.91 -20.40 6.48
C ARG A 478 -6.09 -18.92 6.18
N THR A 479 -5.32 -18.09 6.84
CA THR A 479 -5.35 -16.64 6.68
C THR A 479 -3.98 -16.08 6.43
N ARG A 480 -3.91 -14.93 5.78
CA ARG A 480 -2.71 -14.10 5.68
C ARG A 480 -3.08 -12.62 5.67
N ILE A 481 -2.13 -11.76 5.99
CA ILE A 481 -2.25 -10.31 5.85
C ILE A 481 -1.34 -9.88 4.72
N GLY A 482 -1.92 -9.20 3.74
CA GLY A 482 -1.21 -8.82 2.52
C GLY A 482 -0.60 -10.05 1.84
N SER A 483 0.70 -9.98 1.54
CA SER A 483 1.46 -11.09 0.93
C SER A 483 2.28 -11.92 1.94
N ASN A 484 2.03 -11.76 3.25
CA ASN A 484 2.70 -12.59 4.25
C ASN A 484 2.47 -14.09 3.96
N GLN A 485 3.32 -14.93 4.54
CA GLN A 485 3.10 -16.38 4.48
C GLN A 485 1.73 -16.74 5.06
N TRP A 486 1.12 -17.77 4.52
CA TRP A 486 -0.11 -18.33 5.06
C TRP A 486 0.09 -18.79 6.50
N SER A 487 -0.92 -18.60 7.32
CA SER A 487 -0.96 -19.11 8.70
C SER A 487 -0.96 -20.65 8.72
N GLU A 488 -0.77 -21.21 9.91
CA GLU A 488 -1.17 -22.59 10.17
C GLU A 488 -2.65 -22.78 9.87
N GLU A 489 -3.02 -23.95 9.42
CA GLU A 489 -4.40 -24.31 9.10
C GLU A 489 -5.25 -24.45 10.37
N THR A 490 -6.46 -23.97 10.30
CA THR A 490 -7.52 -24.28 11.25
C THR A 490 -8.40 -25.36 10.66
N LEU A 491 -8.59 -26.43 11.43
CA LEU A 491 -9.35 -27.59 11.00
C LEU A 491 -10.64 -27.71 11.81
N LEU A 492 -11.74 -28.03 11.10
CA LEU A 492 -13.01 -28.43 11.70
C LEU A 492 -13.53 -29.67 10.99
N HIS A 493 -13.63 -30.78 11.73
CA HIS A 493 -14.25 -32.01 11.25
C HIS A 493 -15.77 -31.92 11.39
N ILE A 494 -16.49 -32.19 10.32
CA ILE A 494 -17.95 -32.10 10.24
C ILE A 494 -18.49 -33.44 9.81
N THR A 495 -19.34 -34.04 10.61
CA THR A 495 -20.03 -35.28 10.27
C THR A 495 -21.52 -35.03 10.12
N ILE A 496 -22.06 -35.27 8.93
CA ILE A 496 -23.49 -35.30 8.70
C ILE A 496 -23.97 -36.73 8.81
N CYS A 497 -24.78 -37.00 9.83
CA CYS A 497 -25.28 -38.34 10.11
C CYS A 497 -26.23 -38.82 9.02
N GLN A 498 -26.23 -40.14 8.78
CA GLN A 498 -27.23 -40.74 7.90
C GLN A 498 -28.63 -40.70 8.53
N PRO A 499 -29.69 -40.54 7.74
CA PRO A 499 -31.05 -40.71 8.24
C PRO A 499 -31.24 -42.15 8.72
N TRP A 500 -32.00 -42.32 9.81
CA TRP A 500 -32.20 -43.62 10.46
C TRP A 500 -32.71 -44.70 9.49
N TYR A 501 -33.57 -44.33 8.53
CA TYR A 501 -34.17 -45.22 7.54
C TYR A 501 -33.17 -45.69 6.46
N ASN A 502 -31.99 -45.09 6.37
CA ASN A 502 -30.94 -45.48 5.43
C ASN A 502 -29.81 -46.27 6.12
N THR A 503 -30.05 -46.74 7.36
CA THR A 503 -29.11 -47.58 8.09
C THR A 503 -29.33 -49.05 7.79
N VAL A 504 -28.26 -49.86 7.86
CA VAL A 504 -28.34 -51.32 7.65
C VAL A 504 -29.42 -51.98 8.53
N TRP A 505 -29.54 -51.52 9.77
CA TRP A 505 -30.56 -52.00 10.70
C TRP A 505 -31.98 -51.67 10.27
N ALA A 506 -32.23 -50.47 9.75
CA ALA A 506 -33.54 -50.08 9.24
C ALA A 506 -33.91 -50.94 8.00
N TRP A 507 -32.98 -51.17 7.13
CA TRP A 507 -33.17 -52.05 5.98
C TRP A 507 -33.47 -53.50 6.38
N CYS A 508 -32.73 -54.05 7.39
CA CYS A 508 -33.01 -55.35 7.96
C CYS A 508 -34.42 -55.43 8.58
N CYS A 509 -34.82 -54.42 9.34
CA CYS A 509 -36.16 -54.36 9.89
C CYS A 509 -37.26 -54.22 8.84
N LEU A 510 -37.07 -53.40 7.80
CA LEU A 510 -38.02 -53.21 6.72
C LEU A 510 -38.16 -54.49 5.88
N LEU A 511 -37.05 -55.19 5.59
CA LEU A 511 -37.07 -56.45 4.88
C LEU A 511 -37.79 -57.55 5.73
N TYR A 512 -37.49 -57.61 7.04
CA TYR A 512 -38.17 -58.56 7.93
C TYR A 512 -39.67 -58.30 8.05
N THR A 513 -40.11 -57.03 8.09
CA THR A 513 -41.54 -56.68 8.12
C THR A 513 -42.24 -56.93 6.79
N SER A 514 -41.57 -56.77 5.64
CA SER A 514 -42.11 -57.11 4.32
C SER A 514 -42.25 -58.61 4.14
N ASP A 515 -41.28 -59.40 4.58
CA ASP A 515 -41.31 -60.87 4.54
C ASP A 515 -42.42 -61.43 5.46
N ALA A 516 -42.57 -60.87 6.68
CA ALA A 516 -43.67 -61.23 7.56
C ALA A 516 -45.06 -60.82 7.06
N ALA A 517 -45.17 -59.78 6.22
CA ALA A 517 -46.44 -59.39 5.61
C ALA A 517 -46.83 -60.27 4.42
N ASP A 518 -45.87 -60.80 3.66
CA ASP A 518 -46.10 -61.78 2.61
C ASP A 518 -46.51 -63.15 3.16
N ASP A 519 -45.91 -63.54 4.31
CA ASP A 519 -46.31 -64.77 5.01
C ASP A 519 -47.75 -64.75 5.55
N MET A 520 -48.26 -63.53 5.94
CA MET A 520 -49.66 -63.37 6.36
C MET A 520 -50.67 -63.37 5.22
N GLN A 521 -50.27 -63.17 3.97
CA GLN A 521 -51.16 -63.25 2.78
C GLN A 521 -51.30 -64.69 2.25
N CYS A 522 -50.52 -65.62 2.77
CA CYS A 522 -50.60 -67.01 2.38
C CYS A 522 -51.50 -67.90 3.29
N VAL A 523 -52.28 -67.26 4.20
CA VAL A 523 -53.23 -67.96 5.07
C VAL A 523 -54.62 -67.42 4.80
N ASP A 524 -55.20 -67.77 3.64
CA ASP A 524 -56.65 -67.87 3.36
C ASP A 524 -56.97 -69.08 2.51
#